data_32de6b9fe08641757111cf3650a9a166
#
_entry.id   32de6b9fe08641757111cf3650a9a166
#
_cell.length_a   1.000
_cell.length_b   1.000
_cell.length_c   1.000
_cell.angle_alpha   90.00
_cell.angle_beta   90.00
_cell.angle_gamma   90.00
#
_symmetry.space_group_name_H-M   'P 1'
#
loop_
_entity.id
_entity.type
_entity.pdbx_description
1 polymer ?
#
loop_
_entity_poly.entity_id
_entity_poly.type
_entity_poly.pdbx_seq_one_letter_code
_entity_poly.pdbx_strand_id
1 'polypeptide(L)'
;RKRGREGPSEGDAGGEGARLGSAAPSREQWKGAHAFAKVVEHGLEHGASLLAEDLEGVQRFRLCSLESRNLLLRLHLRKGPWFRTEKLKYAEVADIAGAVEELKAVGLVEVAAGSRAECEALLRLGTVEELRSLASAAFGGSRRLNGWKKDSLVYEILSLWDRPRNPFSK
;
A
#
# COMPACT_ATOMS: atom_id res chain seq x y z
N ARG A 1 -70.71 -19.58 -10.69
CA ARG A 1 -71.24 -18.90 -9.48
C ARG A 1 -70.12 -18.08 -8.85
N LYS A 2 -70.18 -16.75 -9.09
CA LYS A 2 -70.52 -15.71 -8.09
C LYS A 2 -69.37 -15.56 -7.10
N ARG A 3 -68.80 -14.45 -6.84
CA ARG A 3 -69.01 -12.99 -6.88
C ARG A 3 -67.67 -12.42 -6.51
N GLY A 4 -67.08 -11.45 -7.01
CA GLY A 4 -67.52 -10.07 -7.05
C GLY A 4 -67.36 -9.36 -5.71
N ARG A 5 -66.31 -8.59 -5.55
CA ARG A 5 -66.40 -7.31 -4.85
C ARG A 5 -65.19 -6.43 -5.14
N GLU A 6 -65.52 -5.34 -5.73
CA GLU A 6 -64.69 -4.17 -5.99
C GLU A 6 -64.46 -3.38 -4.70
N GLY A 7 -63.42 -2.65 -4.71
CA GLY A 7 -63.30 -1.28 -4.29
C GLY A 7 -62.55 -1.02 -2.99
N PRO A 8 -62.08 0.19 -2.72
CA PRO A 8 -61.56 1.17 -3.64
C PRO A 8 -60.10 1.61 -3.34
N SER A 9 -59.56 2.34 -4.27
CA SER A 9 -58.49 3.29 -4.28
C SER A 9 -58.54 4.25 -3.07
N GLU A 10 -57.37 4.56 -2.61
CA GLU A 10 -56.87 5.84 -2.07
C GLU A 10 -55.45 5.51 -1.58
N GLY A 11 -54.47 6.05 -2.08
CA GLY A 11 -54.13 7.46 -2.14
C GLY A 11 -53.10 7.73 -1.11
N ASP A 12 -52.05 8.24 -1.60
CA ASP A 12 -51.21 9.17 -0.89
C ASP A 12 -49.76 8.75 -0.60
N ALA A 13 -49.05 9.56 -1.23
CA ALA A 13 -47.93 10.33 -0.74
C ALA A 13 -46.64 9.60 -0.32
N GLY A 14 -45.65 9.78 -1.14
CA GLY A 14 -44.52 10.59 -0.74
C GLY A 14 -43.78 10.05 0.48
N GLY A 15 -42.96 9.08 0.27
CA GLY A 15 -41.88 8.77 1.15
C GLY A 15 -40.58 8.88 0.35
N GLU A 16 -40.13 10.08 0.15
CA GLU A 16 -38.73 10.39 -0.12
C GLU A 16 -37.90 9.81 1.03
N GLY A 17 -37.66 8.52 0.93
CA GLY A 17 -36.67 7.85 1.71
C GLY A 17 -35.32 8.41 1.28
N ALA A 18 -34.95 9.56 1.83
CA ALA A 18 -33.59 10.03 1.87
C ALA A 18 -32.72 8.82 2.26
N ARG A 19 -32.06 8.24 1.28
CA ARG A 19 -30.94 7.35 1.52
C ARG A 19 -29.93 8.19 2.27
N LEU A 20 -30.06 8.15 3.57
CA LEU A 20 -29.01 8.58 4.49
C LEU A 20 -27.74 7.96 3.97
N GLY A 21 -26.89 8.84 3.43
CA GLY A 21 -25.60 8.50 2.97
C GLY A 21 -24.96 7.60 4.02
N SER A 22 -24.43 6.48 3.57
CA SER A 22 -23.53 5.66 4.34
C SER A 22 -22.48 6.62 4.88
N ALA A 23 -22.63 7.02 6.13
CA ALA A 23 -21.61 7.75 6.84
C ALA A 23 -20.35 6.89 6.70
N ALA A 24 -19.33 7.43 6.04
CA ALA A 24 -18.03 6.82 6.02
C ALA A 24 -17.70 6.42 7.46
N PRO A 25 -17.22 5.19 7.70
CA PRO A 25 -16.91 4.74 9.06
C PRO A 25 -16.09 5.84 9.70
N SER A 26 -16.61 6.34 10.83
CA SER A 26 -15.91 7.33 11.63
C SER A 26 -14.46 6.89 11.71
N ARG A 27 -13.53 7.78 11.37
CA ARG A 27 -12.09 7.56 11.48
C ARG A 27 -11.80 7.17 12.93
N GLU A 28 -12.06 5.92 13.27
CA GLU A 28 -11.61 5.38 14.54
C GLU A 28 -10.10 5.47 14.52
N GLN A 29 -9.58 6.38 15.31
CA GLN A 29 -8.15 6.47 15.53
C GLN A 29 -7.66 5.07 15.85
N TRP A 30 -6.85 4.53 14.98
CA TRP A 30 -6.27 3.21 15.21
C TRP A 30 -5.51 3.27 16.54
N LYS A 31 -6.05 2.55 17.54
CA LYS A 31 -5.55 2.55 18.93
C LYS A 31 -4.05 2.21 19.01
N GLY A 32 -3.54 1.46 18.04
CA GLY A 32 -2.13 1.13 17.93
C GLY A 32 -1.21 2.34 17.73
N ALA A 33 -1.59 3.31 16.87
CA ALA A 33 -0.78 4.51 16.66
C ALA A 33 -0.74 5.39 17.91
N HIS A 34 -1.88 5.52 18.60
CA HIS A 34 -1.93 6.29 19.84
C HIS A 34 -1.11 5.63 20.97
N ALA A 35 -1.20 4.30 21.08
CA ALA A 35 -0.39 3.56 22.06
C ALA A 35 1.10 3.69 21.77
N PHE A 36 1.50 3.59 20.49
CA PHE A 36 2.89 3.75 20.08
C PHE A 36 3.41 5.18 20.33
N ALA A 37 2.61 6.20 20.02
CA ALA A 37 2.99 7.59 20.30
C ALA A 37 3.28 7.80 21.79
N LYS A 38 2.44 7.24 22.69
CA LYS A 38 2.68 7.28 24.14
C LYS A 38 3.96 6.57 24.55
N VAL A 39 4.25 5.41 23.96
CA VAL A 39 5.51 4.67 24.22
C VAL A 39 6.71 5.50 23.79
N VAL A 40 6.65 6.15 22.63
CA VAL A 40 7.70 7.03 22.13
C VAL A 40 7.89 8.23 23.06
N GLU A 41 6.82 8.90 23.47
CA GLU A 41 6.87 10.04 24.39
C GLU A 41 7.47 9.64 25.73
N HIS A 42 7.01 8.54 26.31
CA HIS A 42 7.55 8.02 27.55
C HIS A 42 9.02 7.62 27.44
N GLY A 43 9.43 7.00 26.32
CA GLY A 43 10.82 6.67 26.03
C GLY A 43 11.71 7.90 25.92
N LEU A 44 11.23 8.99 25.33
CA LEU A 44 11.97 10.24 25.24
C LEU A 44 12.12 10.93 26.60
N GLU A 45 11.09 10.87 27.46
CA GLU A 45 11.12 11.50 28.77
C GLU A 45 12.01 10.75 29.75
N HIS A 46 12.03 9.42 29.73
CA HIS A 46 12.64 8.59 30.76
C HIS A 46 13.82 7.75 30.28
N GLY A 47 14.02 7.64 28.97
CA GLY A 47 14.99 6.73 28.36
C GLY A 47 15.75 7.34 27.18
N ALA A 48 15.89 8.65 27.12
CA ALA A 48 16.57 9.33 26.00
C ALA A 48 17.98 8.79 25.72
N SER A 49 18.71 8.35 26.76
CA SER A 49 20.02 7.72 26.63
C SER A 49 19.98 6.35 25.93
N LEU A 50 18.87 5.63 26.05
CA LEU A 50 18.67 4.32 25.40
C LEU A 50 18.28 4.47 23.91
N LEU A 51 17.76 5.64 23.55
CA LEU A 51 17.32 5.97 22.19
C LEU A 51 18.35 6.85 21.46
N ALA A 52 19.55 7.04 21.99
CA ALA A 52 20.53 7.99 21.46
C ALA A 52 20.85 7.77 19.97
N GLU A 53 20.93 6.52 19.53
CA GLU A 53 21.21 6.17 18.14
C GLU A 53 19.98 6.35 17.23
N ASP A 54 18.75 6.19 17.78
CA ASP A 54 17.49 6.27 17.05
C ASP A 54 16.77 7.61 17.23
N LEU A 55 17.33 8.51 18.03
CA LEU A 55 16.69 9.77 18.41
C LEU A 55 16.27 10.60 17.19
N GLU A 56 17.11 10.64 16.17
CA GLU A 56 16.81 11.36 14.92
C GLU A 56 15.59 10.76 14.20
N GLY A 57 15.51 9.45 14.10
CA GLY A 57 14.36 8.74 13.51
C GLY A 57 13.07 9.04 14.28
N VAL A 58 13.15 9.04 15.61
CA VAL A 58 12.02 9.36 16.48
C VAL A 58 11.57 10.82 16.31
N GLN A 59 12.50 11.75 16.20
CA GLN A 59 12.20 13.17 15.96
C GLN A 59 11.52 13.36 14.60
N ARG A 60 12.05 12.74 13.54
CA ARG A 60 11.44 12.75 12.19
C ARG A 60 10.02 12.17 12.23
N PHE A 61 9.81 11.06 12.93
CA PHE A 61 8.48 10.46 13.11
C PHE A 61 7.50 11.42 13.79
N ARG A 62 7.92 12.18 14.80
CA ARG A 62 7.06 13.15 15.50
C ARG A 62 6.64 14.33 14.62
N LEU A 63 7.47 14.70 13.65
CA LEU A 63 7.18 15.78 12.70
C LEU A 63 6.13 15.38 11.65
N CYS A 64 5.94 14.08 11.42
CA CYS A 64 4.99 13.60 10.44
C CYS A 64 3.54 13.81 10.87
N SER A 65 2.65 13.94 9.89
CA SER A 65 1.20 13.95 10.07
C SER A 65 0.72 12.65 10.75
N LEU A 66 -0.47 12.68 11.31
CA LEU A 66 -1.06 11.49 11.93
C LEU A 66 -1.23 10.35 10.91
N GLU A 67 -1.63 10.67 9.67
CA GLU A 67 -1.80 9.68 8.60
C GLU A 67 -0.48 9.01 8.24
N SER A 68 0.59 9.78 8.08
CA SER A 68 1.93 9.26 7.81
C SER A 68 2.48 8.41 8.94
N ARG A 69 2.27 8.82 10.19
CA ARG A 69 2.63 8.00 11.36
C ARG A 69 1.86 6.68 11.39
N ASN A 70 0.55 6.71 11.11
CA ASN A 70 -0.27 5.50 11.02
C ASN A 70 0.23 4.58 9.93
N LEU A 71 0.52 5.13 8.74
CA LEU A 71 1.04 4.36 7.61
C LEU A 71 2.36 3.69 7.97
N LEU A 72 3.33 4.43 8.50
CA LEU A 72 4.65 3.88 8.89
C LEU A 72 4.51 2.72 9.85
N LEU A 73 3.69 2.85 10.88
CA LEU A 73 3.46 1.80 11.86
C LEU A 73 2.80 0.56 11.23
N ARG A 74 1.86 0.75 10.31
CA ARG A 74 1.26 -0.36 9.56
C ARG A 74 2.28 -1.10 8.69
N LEU A 75 3.17 -0.36 8.04
CA LEU A 75 4.24 -0.96 7.24
C LEU A 75 5.23 -1.71 8.14
N HIS A 76 5.61 -1.15 9.28
CA HIS A 76 6.52 -1.79 10.24
C HIS A 76 5.98 -3.11 10.80
N LEU A 77 4.67 -3.22 10.99
CA LEU A 77 4.03 -4.45 11.48
C LEU A 77 3.87 -5.54 10.39
N ARG A 78 4.20 -5.24 9.15
CA ARG A 78 4.10 -6.21 8.04
C ARG A 78 5.45 -6.86 7.76
N LYS A 79 5.40 -8.07 7.21
CA LYS A 79 6.61 -8.77 6.76
C LYS A 79 7.12 -8.18 5.44
N GLY A 80 8.41 -7.95 5.39
CA GLY A 80 9.15 -7.57 4.19
C GLY A 80 9.50 -6.09 4.16
N PRO A 81 10.62 -5.74 3.50
CA PRO A 81 11.07 -4.36 3.39
C PRO A 81 10.34 -3.59 2.28
N TRP A 82 9.73 -4.27 1.30
CA TRP A 82 9.13 -3.66 0.11
C TRP A 82 7.63 -3.86 0.06
N PHE A 83 6.92 -2.79 -0.29
CA PHE A 83 5.46 -2.77 -0.39
C PHE A 83 5.03 -2.08 -1.69
N ARG A 84 3.93 -2.58 -2.27
CA ARG A 84 3.28 -1.93 -3.43
C ARG A 84 2.29 -0.92 -2.92
N THR A 85 2.51 0.36 -3.23
CA THR A 85 1.67 1.46 -2.77
C THR A 85 0.21 1.31 -3.20
N GLU A 86 -0.03 0.80 -4.41
CA GLU A 86 -1.39 0.58 -4.96
C GLU A 86 -2.17 -0.50 -4.18
N LYS A 87 -1.48 -1.36 -3.43
CA LYS A 87 -2.10 -2.42 -2.61
C LYS A 87 -2.26 -2.03 -1.14
N LEU A 88 -1.81 -0.85 -0.76
CA LEU A 88 -1.99 -0.34 0.58
C LEU A 88 -3.40 0.26 0.70
N LYS A 89 -4.15 -0.23 1.67
CA LYS A 89 -5.50 0.27 1.99
C LYS A 89 -5.70 0.21 3.49
N TYR A 90 -5.77 1.37 4.10
CA TYR A 90 -5.97 1.53 5.54
C TYR A 90 -7.06 2.56 5.78
N ALA A 91 -8.05 2.23 6.60
CA ALA A 91 -9.20 3.12 6.87
C ALA A 91 -8.78 4.43 7.55
N GLU A 92 -7.70 4.37 8.32
CA GLU A 92 -7.13 5.49 9.07
C GLU A 92 -6.19 6.38 8.25
N VAL A 93 -5.88 6.03 7.00
CA VAL A 93 -5.02 6.79 6.08
C VAL A 93 -5.83 7.09 4.82
N ALA A 94 -6.31 8.29 4.69
CA ALA A 94 -7.16 8.69 3.56
C ALA A 94 -6.33 8.90 2.29
N ASP A 95 -5.16 9.50 2.43
CA ASP A 95 -4.22 9.76 1.33
C ASP A 95 -2.93 8.97 1.53
N ILE A 96 -2.90 7.75 1.00
CA ILE A 96 -1.71 6.90 1.03
C ILE A 96 -0.55 7.53 0.25
N ALA A 97 -0.83 8.16 -0.90
CA ALA A 97 0.22 8.74 -1.74
C ALA A 97 0.90 9.93 -1.04
N GLY A 98 0.10 10.85 -0.49
CA GLY A 98 0.62 11.98 0.29
C GLY A 98 1.39 11.54 1.52
N ALA A 99 0.89 10.53 2.24
CA ALA A 99 1.58 9.96 3.40
C ALA A 99 2.94 9.32 3.03
N VAL A 100 3.03 8.63 1.90
CA VAL A 100 4.30 8.06 1.40
C VAL A 100 5.29 9.18 1.05
N GLU A 101 4.85 10.22 0.34
CA GLU A 101 5.74 11.32 -0.02
C GLU A 101 6.22 12.11 1.20
N GLU A 102 5.39 12.29 2.22
CA GLU A 102 5.81 12.90 3.48
C GLU A 102 6.87 12.04 4.20
N LEU A 103 6.63 10.74 4.33
CA LEU A 103 7.58 9.80 4.95
C LEU A 103 8.91 9.74 4.20
N LYS A 104 8.87 9.82 2.88
CA LYS A 104 10.05 9.87 2.02
C LYS A 104 10.82 11.18 2.22
N ALA A 105 10.12 12.32 2.27
CA ALA A 105 10.73 13.62 2.47
C ALA A 105 11.50 13.73 3.79
N VAL A 106 11.03 13.05 4.84
CA VAL A 106 11.72 12.97 6.14
C VAL A 106 12.71 11.80 6.26
N GLY A 107 12.85 10.98 5.21
CA GLY A 107 13.81 9.86 5.18
C GLY A 107 13.43 8.67 6.06
N LEU A 108 12.14 8.46 6.33
CA LEU A 108 11.64 7.32 7.09
C LEU A 108 11.23 6.13 6.19
N VAL A 109 11.05 6.38 4.91
CA VAL A 109 10.86 5.35 3.88
C VAL A 109 11.71 5.69 2.66
N GLU A 110 12.10 4.65 1.93
CA GLU A 110 12.87 4.76 0.70
C GLU A 110 12.06 4.23 -0.48
N VAL A 111 12.31 4.79 -1.64
CA VAL A 111 11.85 4.22 -2.92
C VAL A 111 12.99 3.42 -3.51
N ALA A 112 12.69 2.28 -4.13
CA ALA A 112 13.71 1.44 -4.71
C ALA A 112 14.65 2.22 -5.63
N ALA A 113 15.94 2.19 -5.34
CA ALA A 113 16.96 2.93 -6.09
C ALA A 113 17.41 2.20 -7.36
N GLY A 114 16.93 0.97 -7.57
CA GLY A 114 17.19 0.21 -8.78
C GLY A 114 18.46 -0.67 -8.71
N SER A 115 18.91 -1.07 -7.55
CA SER A 115 19.92 -2.12 -7.45
C SER A 115 19.35 -3.48 -7.90
N ARG A 116 20.24 -4.40 -8.30
CA ARG A 116 19.83 -5.75 -8.72
C ARG A 116 19.05 -6.49 -7.64
N ALA A 117 19.49 -6.37 -6.38
CA ALA A 117 18.83 -7.01 -5.24
C ALA A 117 17.43 -6.43 -4.98
N GLU A 118 17.28 -5.11 -5.08
CA GLU A 118 15.98 -4.45 -5.00
C GLU A 118 15.07 -4.83 -6.16
N CYS A 119 15.61 -4.89 -7.38
CA CYS A 119 14.86 -5.34 -8.55
C CYS A 119 14.32 -6.76 -8.35
N GLU A 120 15.14 -7.68 -7.84
CA GLU A 120 14.70 -9.03 -7.49
C GLU A 120 13.58 -9.01 -6.45
N ALA A 121 13.74 -8.26 -5.37
CA ALA A 121 12.74 -8.14 -4.32
C ALA A 121 11.41 -7.57 -4.86
N LEU A 122 11.47 -6.56 -5.72
CA LEU A 122 10.29 -5.97 -6.36
C LEU A 122 9.61 -6.95 -7.33
N LEU A 123 10.36 -7.68 -8.15
CA LEU A 123 9.82 -8.70 -9.05
C LEU A 123 9.09 -9.78 -8.24
N ARG A 124 9.62 -10.16 -7.07
CA ARG A 124 8.98 -11.13 -6.18
C ARG A 124 7.64 -10.64 -5.59
N LEU A 125 7.36 -9.33 -5.58
CA LEU A 125 6.05 -8.78 -5.22
C LEU A 125 5.02 -8.91 -6.36
N GLY A 126 5.47 -9.04 -7.60
CA GLY A 126 4.60 -9.17 -8.77
C GLY A 126 3.81 -10.47 -8.80
N THR A 127 2.66 -10.45 -9.48
CA THR A 127 1.92 -11.66 -9.84
C THR A 127 2.59 -12.37 -11.01
N VAL A 128 2.23 -13.64 -11.23
CA VAL A 128 2.77 -14.42 -12.37
C VAL A 128 2.39 -13.77 -13.71
N GLU A 129 1.17 -13.22 -13.81
CA GLU A 129 0.72 -12.53 -15.01
C GLU A 129 1.52 -11.26 -15.29
N GLU A 130 1.76 -10.45 -14.26
CA GLU A 130 2.60 -9.25 -14.38
C GLU A 130 4.01 -9.61 -14.83
N LEU A 131 4.60 -10.64 -14.25
CA LEU A 131 5.93 -11.11 -14.62
C LEU A 131 5.99 -11.67 -16.05
N ARG A 132 4.96 -12.39 -16.50
CA ARG A 132 4.85 -12.85 -17.89
C ARG A 132 4.76 -11.67 -18.87
N SER A 133 3.95 -10.67 -18.53
CA SER A 133 3.82 -9.46 -19.34
C SER A 133 5.16 -8.73 -19.46
N LEU A 134 5.87 -8.53 -18.34
CA LEU A 134 7.19 -7.92 -18.30
C LEU A 134 8.21 -8.72 -19.12
N ALA A 135 8.27 -10.05 -18.92
CA ALA A 135 9.17 -10.91 -19.65
C ALA A 135 8.85 -10.92 -21.15
N SER A 136 7.57 -10.96 -21.54
CA SER A 136 7.16 -10.88 -22.94
C SER A 136 7.61 -9.58 -23.60
N ALA A 137 7.40 -8.45 -22.92
CA ALA A 137 7.86 -7.14 -23.40
C ALA A 137 9.38 -7.09 -23.53
N ALA A 138 10.10 -7.61 -22.54
CA ALA A 138 11.56 -7.58 -22.49
C ALA A 138 12.23 -8.48 -23.54
N PHE A 139 11.58 -9.61 -23.90
CA PHE A 139 12.10 -10.58 -24.88
C PHE A 139 11.45 -10.45 -26.28
N GLY A 140 10.71 -9.37 -26.52
CA GLY A 140 10.11 -9.11 -27.86
C GLY A 140 9.05 -10.10 -28.28
N GLY A 141 8.33 -10.71 -27.33
CA GLY A 141 7.19 -11.60 -27.59
C GLY A 141 7.54 -12.98 -28.17
N SER A 142 8.82 -13.27 -28.45
CA SER A 142 9.25 -14.48 -29.15
C SER A 142 9.32 -15.74 -28.28
N ARG A 143 9.20 -15.63 -26.97
CA ARG A 143 9.27 -16.77 -26.04
C ARG A 143 7.88 -17.21 -25.53
N ARG A 144 7.62 -18.51 -25.61
CA ARG A 144 6.44 -19.10 -24.95
C ARG A 144 6.70 -19.20 -23.44
N LEU A 145 6.12 -18.25 -22.69
CA LEU A 145 6.26 -18.18 -21.23
C LEU A 145 5.12 -18.91 -20.47
N ASN A 146 4.23 -19.59 -21.21
CA ASN A 146 3.13 -20.34 -20.62
C ASN A 146 3.67 -21.51 -19.79
N GLY A 147 3.16 -21.66 -18.58
CA GLY A 147 3.59 -22.73 -17.65
C GLY A 147 4.84 -22.42 -16.83
N TRP A 148 5.50 -21.28 -17.06
CA TRP A 148 6.65 -20.91 -16.24
C TRP A 148 6.23 -20.54 -14.82
N LYS A 149 7.00 -21.04 -13.86
CA LYS A 149 6.81 -20.72 -12.44
C LYS A 149 7.35 -19.30 -12.17
N LYS A 150 6.87 -18.71 -11.08
CA LYS A 150 7.26 -17.34 -10.67
C LYS A 150 8.77 -17.17 -10.59
N ASP A 151 9.47 -18.08 -9.92
CA ASP A 151 10.92 -17.98 -9.75
C ASP A 151 11.69 -18.05 -11.07
N SER A 152 11.22 -18.87 -12.03
CA SER A 152 11.80 -18.93 -13.36
C SER A 152 11.63 -17.63 -14.13
N LEU A 153 10.47 -16.97 -14.00
CA LEU A 153 10.22 -15.68 -14.61
C LEU A 153 11.11 -14.60 -14.00
N VAL A 154 11.22 -14.57 -12.67
CA VAL A 154 12.09 -13.62 -11.95
C VAL A 154 13.54 -13.80 -12.38
N TYR A 155 14.03 -15.03 -12.40
CA TYR A 155 15.40 -15.33 -12.84
C TYR A 155 15.67 -14.87 -14.26
N GLU A 156 14.75 -15.16 -15.18
CA GLU A 156 14.91 -14.79 -16.60
C GLU A 156 14.89 -13.27 -16.80
N ILE A 157 14.00 -12.55 -16.09
CA ILE A 157 13.97 -11.09 -16.15
C ILE A 157 15.28 -10.51 -15.58
N LEU A 158 15.78 -11.05 -14.48
CA LEU A 158 17.05 -10.61 -13.89
C LEU A 158 18.26 -10.90 -14.78
N SER A 159 18.22 -11.95 -15.62
CA SER A 159 19.28 -12.24 -16.57
C SER A 159 19.51 -11.10 -17.57
N LEU A 160 18.49 -10.26 -17.81
CA LEU A 160 18.63 -9.06 -18.64
C LEU A 160 19.46 -7.99 -17.97
N TRP A 161 19.47 -7.95 -16.65
CA TRP A 161 20.28 -7.00 -15.88
C TRP A 161 21.77 -7.28 -16.04
N ASP A 162 22.14 -8.55 -16.12
CA ASP A 162 23.53 -8.99 -16.25
C ASP A 162 24.05 -8.90 -17.69
N ARG A 163 23.19 -8.56 -18.67
CA ARG A 163 23.64 -8.39 -20.07
C ARG A 163 24.42 -7.09 -20.19
N PRO A 164 25.62 -7.13 -20.79
CA PRO A 164 26.34 -5.91 -21.09
C PRO A 164 25.47 -5.01 -21.97
N ARG A 165 25.22 -3.79 -21.51
CA ARG A 165 24.53 -2.78 -22.32
C ARG A 165 25.39 -2.55 -23.56
N ASN A 166 24.89 -2.95 -24.70
CA ASN A 166 25.57 -2.66 -25.96
C ASN A 166 25.65 -1.14 -26.12
N PRO A 167 26.86 -0.50 -26.07
CA PRO A 167 26.98 0.95 -26.15
C PRO A 167 26.54 1.53 -27.50
N PHE A 168 26.24 0.67 -28.48
CA PHE A 168 25.85 1.07 -29.84
C PHE A 168 24.37 0.85 -30.16
N SER A 169 23.56 0.38 -29.21
CA SER A 169 22.09 0.35 -29.40
C SER A 169 21.50 1.74 -29.11
N LYS A 170 21.35 2.52 -30.17
CA LYS A 170 20.53 3.73 -30.21
C LYS A 170 19.09 3.36 -30.51
#